data_6ff3f07a3289753bc6bbe00097f66141
#
_entry.id   6ff3f07a3289753bc6bbe00097f66141
#
_cell.length_a   1.000
_cell.length_b   1.000
_cell.length_c   1.000
_cell.angle_alpha   90.00
_cell.angle_beta   90.00
_cell.angle_gamma   90.00
#
_symmetry.space_group_name_H-M   'P 1'
#
loop_
_entity.id
_entity.type
_entity.pdbx_description
1 polymer ?
#
loop_
_entity_poly.entity_id
_entity_poly.type
_entity_poly.pdbx_seq_one_letter_code
_entity_poly.pdbx_strand_id
1 'polypeptide(L)'
;QVMEPGEYAVRGGIVDVFPMGAPAPYRIDLFGEKIESIRLFDPENQRSGKKLPGVRLLPAREVPLLPEAIQRFRQAFRARFEGDPQKVALYREVSKGSAPAGIEYYLPLFFEATASLFDYLPENTLCIIEDGIEETTQVFWQETAERYRILRTDLERPVLPPEDLFLGPAEIATA
;
A
#
# COMPACT_ATOMS: atom_id res chain seq x y z
N GLN A 1 -14.62 10.24 -17.83
CA GLN A 1 -15.63 9.22 -17.49
C GLN A 1 -14.99 8.21 -16.54
N VAL A 2 -15.79 7.66 -15.65
CA VAL A 2 -15.39 6.61 -14.71
C VAL A 2 -16.23 5.38 -15.05
N MET A 3 -15.56 4.29 -15.43
CA MET A 3 -16.17 3.06 -15.93
C MET A 3 -15.79 1.84 -15.06
N GLU A 4 -14.54 1.81 -14.58
CA GLU A 4 -13.96 0.64 -13.91
C GLU A 4 -13.44 0.97 -12.51
N PRO A 5 -13.36 -0.03 -11.60
CA PRO A 5 -12.73 0.15 -10.30
C PRO A 5 -11.29 0.70 -10.40
N GLY A 6 -10.96 1.64 -9.51
CA GLY A 6 -9.67 2.33 -9.48
C GLY A 6 -9.66 3.66 -10.24
N GLU A 7 -10.68 3.94 -11.04
CA GLU A 7 -10.77 5.21 -11.78
C GLU A 7 -11.41 6.34 -10.95
N TYR A 8 -11.01 7.56 -11.26
CA TYR A 8 -11.67 8.76 -10.77
C TYR A 8 -11.70 9.87 -11.83
N ALA A 9 -12.64 10.80 -11.71
CA ALA A 9 -12.73 11.98 -12.55
C ALA A 9 -13.26 13.17 -11.75
N VAL A 10 -12.67 14.35 -11.98
CA VAL A 10 -13.10 15.61 -11.36
C VAL A 10 -13.64 16.52 -12.45
N ARG A 11 -14.85 17.06 -12.25
CA ARG A 11 -15.52 17.95 -13.20
C ARG A 11 -16.23 19.09 -12.44
N GLY A 12 -15.59 20.24 -12.34
CA GLY A 12 -16.12 21.34 -11.51
C GLY A 12 -16.24 20.93 -10.05
N GLY A 13 -17.43 21.05 -9.47
CA GLY A 13 -17.74 20.60 -8.11
C GLY A 13 -18.12 19.12 -7.98
N ILE A 14 -17.93 18.32 -9.02
CA ILE A 14 -18.29 16.88 -9.00
C ILE A 14 -17.01 16.06 -9.03
N VAL A 15 -16.91 15.10 -8.09
CA VAL A 15 -15.89 14.06 -8.05
C VAL A 15 -16.60 12.72 -8.25
N ASP A 16 -16.33 12.07 -9.38
CA ASP A 16 -16.73 10.70 -9.65
C ASP A 16 -15.57 9.78 -9.29
N VAL A 17 -15.82 8.72 -8.51
CA VAL A 17 -14.81 7.76 -8.09
C VAL A 17 -15.39 6.34 -8.06
N PHE A 18 -14.63 5.38 -8.60
CA PHE A 18 -14.95 3.97 -8.48
C PHE A 18 -13.87 3.28 -7.63
N PRO A 19 -14.05 3.20 -6.32
CA PRO A 19 -13.03 2.62 -5.46
C PRO A 19 -12.83 1.12 -5.73
N MET A 20 -11.61 0.64 -5.57
CA MET A 20 -11.33 -0.79 -5.56
C MET A 20 -12.18 -1.49 -4.49
N GLY A 21 -12.77 -2.63 -4.86
CA GLY A 21 -13.64 -3.40 -3.96
C GLY A 21 -15.05 -2.84 -3.73
N ALA A 22 -15.37 -1.66 -4.29
CA ALA A 22 -16.74 -1.15 -4.23
C ALA A 22 -17.63 -1.83 -5.29
N PRO A 23 -18.91 -2.10 -4.98
CA PRO A 23 -19.84 -2.73 -5.92
C PRO A 23 -20.32 -1.78 -7.03
N ALA A 24 -20.17 -0.47 -6.85
CA ALA A 24 -20.56 0.56 -7.80
C ALA A 24 -19.81 1.87 -7.52
N PRO A 25 -19.68 2.74 -8.52
CA PRO A 25 -19.02 4.02 -8.36
C PRO A 25 -19.88 5.05 -7.60
N TYR A 26 -19.21 6.03 -7.04
CA TYR A 26 -19.78 7.12 -6.27
C TYR A 26 -19.59 8.44 -6.99
N ARG A 27 -20.62 9.27 -6.97
CA ARG A 27 -20.58 10.69 -7.35
C ARG A 27 -20.71 11.55 -6.10
N ILE A 28 -19.72 12.39 -5.89
CA ILE A 28 -19.63 13.31 -4.76
C ILE A 28 -19.81 14.72 -5.31
N ASP A 29 -20.89 15.37 -4.91
CA ASP A 29 -21.17 16.76 -5.26
C ASP A 29 -20.59 17.65 -4.18
N LEU A 30 -19.78 18.61 -4.57
CA LEU A 30 -19.12 19.58 -3.70
C LEU A 30 -19.71 20.98 -3.92
N PHE A 31 -20.00 21.68 -2.84
CA PHE A 31 -20.27 23.11 -2.83
C PHE A 31 -19.16 23.83 -2.06
N GLY A 32 -18.20 24.39 -2.79
CA GLY A 32 -16.93 24.86 -2.21
C GLY A 32 -16.16 23.69 -1.58
N GLU A 33 -15.85 23.78 -0.29
CA GLU A 33 -15.14 22.73 0.46
C GLU A 33 -16.09 21.71 1.16
N LYS A 34 -17.40 21.86 0.97
CA LYS A 34 -18.39 21.00 1.64
C LYS A 34 -18.97 19.98 0.69
N ILE A 35 -19.14 18.75 1.18
CA ILE A 35 -19.88 17.70 0.48
C ILE A 35 -21.38 18.00 0.60
N GLU A 36 -22.03 18.26 -0.53
CA GLU A 36 -23.47 18.49 -0.60
C GLU A 36 -24.25 17.19 -0.72
N SER A 37 -23.76 16.27 -1.57
CA SER A 37 -24.36 14.97 -1.70
C SER A 37 -23.38 13.89 -2.15
N ILE A 38 -23.65 12.66 -1.74
CA ILE A 38 -22.96 11.46 -2.23
C ILE A 38 -24.04 10.55 -2.82
N ARG A 39 -23.82 10.09 -4.05
CA ARG A 39 -24.74 9.22 -4.78
C ARG A 39 -24.01 8.06 -5.43
N LEU A 40 -24.66 6.93 -5.53
CA LEU A 40 -24.26 5.93 -6.51
C LEU A 40 -24.49 6.50 -7.91
N PHE A 41 -23.73 6.05 -8.89
CA PHE A 41 -24.06 6.28 -10.28
C PHE A 41 -23.78 5.04 -11.14
N ASP A 42 -24.47 4.96 -12.25
CA ASP A 42 -24.33 3.89 -13.21
C ASP A 42 -23.16 4.22 -14.15
N PRO A 43 -22.11 3.38 -14.23
CA PRO A 43 -20.95 3.64 -15.08
C PRO A 43 -21.28 3.60 -16.56
N GLU A 44 -22.28 2.83 -17.01
CA GLU A 44 -22.64 2.71 -18.43
C GLU A 44 -23.34 3.97 -18.95
N ASN A 45 -24.35 4.44 -18.25
CA ASN A 45 -25.14 5.60 -18.67
C ASN A 45 -24.78 6.91 -17.96
N GLN A 46 -23.87 6.87 -16.98
CA GLN A 46 -23.36 8.00 -16.19
C GLN A 46 -24.41 8.75 -15.37
N ARG A 47 -25.57 8.12 -15.10
CA ARG A 47 -26.67 8.74 -14.35
C ARG A 47 -26.53 8.50 -12.86
N SER A 48 -26.77 9.57 -12.11
CA SER A 48 -26.80 9.50 -10.64
C SER A 48 -28.02 8.73 -10.16
N GLY A 49 -27.78 7.83 -9.21
CA GLY A 49 -28.79 7.00 -8.59
C GLY A 49 -29.07 7.41 -7.13
N LYS A 50 -29.14 6.41 -6.25
CA LYS A 50 -29.51 6.54 -4.83
C LYS A 50 -28.53 7.45 -4.08
N LYS A 51 -29.04 8.37 -3.28
CA LYS A 51 -28.28 9.18 -2.33
C LYS A 51 -27.85 8.31 -1.14
N LEU A 52 -26.61 8.49 -0.71
CA LEU A 52 -26.02 7.80 0.44
C LEU A 52 -25.70 8.80 1.56
N PRO A 53 -25.79 8.38 2.82
CA PRO A 53 -25.41 9.22 3.96
C PRO A 53 -23.90 9.40 4.08
N GLY A 54 -23.11 8.49 3.52
CA GLY A 54 -21.67 8.49 3.52
C GLY A 54 -21.13 7.28 2.77
N VAL A 55 -19.83 7.30 2.48
CA VAL A 55 -19.09 6.19 1.88
C VAL A 55 -17.80 5.95 2.64
N ARG A 56 -17.34 4.72 2.67
CA ARG A 56 -16.04 4.35 3.17
C ARG A 56 -15.11 4.16 1.96
N LEU A 57 -14.07 4.96 1.90
CA LEU A 57 -13.02 4.81 0.90
C LEU A 57 -11.81 4.17 1.58
N LEU A 58 -11.27 3.13 0.97
CA LEU A 58 -10.01 2.55 1.37
C LEU A 58 -8.87 3.28 0.66
N PRO A 59 -7.68 3.35 1.26
CA PRO A 59 -6.50 3.86 0.58
C PRO A 59 -6.25 3.10 -0.72
N ALA A 60 -5.92 3.82 -1.79
CA ALA A 60 -5.57 3.21 -3.08
C ALA A 60 -4.16 2.63 -3.10
N ARG A 61 -3.34 2.95 -2.10
CA ARG A 61 -1.96 2.50 -1.94
C ARG A 61 -1.67 2.26 -0.48
N GLU A 62 -0.82 1.29 -0.20
CA GLU A 62 -0.34 1.00 1.16
C GLU A 62 0.68 2.05 1.62
N VAL A 63 1.50 2.54 0.71
CA VAL A 63 2.52 3.56 1.02
C VAL A 63 1.90 4.96 1.00
N PRO A 64 1.81 5.64 2.16
CA PRO A 64 1.33 7.00 2.23
C PRO A 64 2.42 7.99 1.76
N LEU A 65 2.02 8.98 0.95
CA LEU A 65 2.92 10.06 0.50
C LEU A 65 2.50 11.42 1.07
N LEU A 66 1.94 11.40 2.27
CA LEU A 66 1.67 12.61 3.05
C LEU A 66 2.99 13.18 3.62
N PRO A 67 3.06 14.50 3.89
CA PRO A 67 4.28 15.14 4.39
C PRO A 67 4.90 14.44 5.61
N GLU A 68 4.08 14.00 6.56
CA GLU A 68 4.51 13.33 7.79
C GLU A 68 5.12 11.95 7.49
N ALA A 69 4.50 11.20 6.57
CA ALA A 69 4.98 9.89 6.16
C ALA A 69 6.30 9.98 5.37
N ILE A 70 6.42 10.98 4.49
CA ILE A 70 7.66 11.28 3.78
C ILE A 70 8.78 11.66 4.76
N GLN A 71 8.45 12.47 5.77
CA GLN A 71 9.43 12.85 6.80
C GLN A 71 9.89 11.62 7.59
N ARG A 72 8.99 10.73 8.00
CA ARG A 72 9.30 9.46 8.67
C ARG A 72 10.22 8.60 7.81
N PHE A 73 9.83 8.38 6.55
CA PHE A 73 10.65 7.65 5.58
C PHE A 73 12.08 8.21 5.49
N ARG A 74 12.23 9.54 5.35
CA ARG A 74 13.55 10.17 5.25
C ARG A 74 14.41 9.97 6.49
N GLN A 75 13.80 9.99 7.68
CA GLN A 75 14.50 9.74 8.94
C GLN A 75 14.91 8.27 9.05
N ALA A 76 13.96 7.35 8.82
CA ALA A 76 14.20 5.91 8.88
C ALA A 76 15.23 5.47 7.84
N PHE A 77 15.16 5.99 6.62
CA PHE A 77 16.11 5.69 5.55
C PHE A 77 17.55 6.08 5.94
N ARG A 78 17.74 7.28 6.48
CA ARG A 78 19.05 7.76 6.92
C ARG A 78 19.60 6.99 8.13
N ALA A 79 18.72 6.51 9.00
CA ALA A 79 19.11 5.70 10.15
C ALA A 79 19.48 4.27 9.77
N ARG A 80 18.89 3.74 8.68
CA ARG A 80 19.01 2.34 8.29
C ARG A 80 20.09 2.08 7.26
N PHE A 81 20.32 3.03 6.35
CA PHE A 81 21.25 2.86 5.23
C PHE A 81 22.43 3.81 5.32
N GLU A 82 23.60 3.27 4.99
CA GLU A 82 24.84 4.04 4.87
C GLU A 82 24.92 4.80 3.55
N GLY A 83 25.82 5.78 3.49
CA GLY A 83 26.10 6.55 2.28
C GLY A 83 25.25 7.82 2.15
N ASP A 84 25.31 8.44 0.97
CA ASP A 84 24.58 9.66 0.67
C ASP A 84 23.18 9.34 0.11
N PRO A 85 22.09 9.60 0.86
CA PRO A 85 20.73 9.33 0.39
C PRO A 85 20.37 10.03 -0.91
N GLN A 86 21.02 11.16 -1.22
CA GLN A 86 20.75 11.90 -2.45
C GLN A 86 21.22 11.16 -3.72
N LYS A 87 22.09 10.19 -3.59
CA LYS A 87 22.50 9.32 -4.70
C LYS A 87 21.48 8.25 -5.01
N VAL A 88 20.62 7.89 -4.05
CA VAL A 88 19.58 6.87 -4.21
C VAL A 88 18.35 7.46 -4.91
N ALA A 89 18.02 6.94 -6.09
CA ALA A 89 16.90 7.43 -6.89
C ALA A 89 15.57 7.35 -6.13
N LEU A 90 15.29 6.23 -5.48
CA LEU A 90 14.08 6.01 -4.67
C LEU A 90 13.93 7.09 -3.58
N TYR A 91 15.00 7.38 -2.84
CA TYR A 91 14.97 8.40 -1.79
C TYR A 91 14.61 9.79 -2.34
N ARG A 92 15.17 10.16 -3.50
CA ARG A 92 14.85 11.43 -4.16
C ARG A 92 13.40 11.52 -4.60
N GLU A 93 12.90 10.46 -5.24
CA GLU A 93 11.52 10.42 -5.75
C GLU A 93 10.49 10.47 -4.61
N VAL A 94 10.65 9.63 -3.59
CA VAL A 94 9.79 9.66 -2.41
C VAL A 94 9.85 11.01 -1.70
N SER A 95 11.03 11.61 -1.60
CA SER A 95 11.19 12.96 -0.98
C SER A 95 10.46 14.06 -1.73
N LYS A 96 10.14 13.87 -3.03
CA LYS A 96 9.33 14.77 -3.85
C LYS A 96 7.84 14.43 -3.82
N GLY A 97 7.43 13.38 -3.11
CA GLY A 97 6.05 12.91 -3.07
C GLY A 97 5.67 11.99 -4.22
N SER A 98 6.65 11.41 -4.92
CA SER A 98 6.42 10.43 -5.99
C SER A 98 6.56 9.02 -5.46
N ALA A 99 5.77 8.08 -6.01
CA ALA A 99 5.86 6.65 -5.71
C ALA A 99 6.57 5.93 -6.86
N PRO A 100 7.89 5.71 -6.80
CA PRO A 100 8.57 4.91 -7.81
C PRO A 100 8.20 3.42 -7.70
N ALA A 101 8.40 2.67 -8.77
CA ALA A 101 8.23 1.22 -8.76
C ALA A 101 9.15 0.58 -7.70
N GLY A 102 8.63 -0.38 -6.96
CA GLY A 102 9.36 -1.07 -5.89
C GLY A 102 9.36 -0.33 -4.54
N ILE A 103 8.58 0.76 -4.41
CA ILE A 103 8.44 1.50 -3.14
C ILE A 103 7.89 0.60 -2.02
N GLU A 104 7.11 -0.43 -2.35
CA GLU A 104 6.51 -1.40 -1.43
C GLU A 104 7.57 -2.17 -0.63
N TYR A 105 8.74 -2.41 -1.20
CA TYR A 105 9.87 -3.02 -0.47
C TYR A 105 10.48 -2.13 0.61
N TYR A 106 10.03 -0.89 0.71
CA TYR A 106 10.46 0.05 1.75
C TYR A 106 9.31 0.44 2.67
N LEU A 107 8.19 -0.29 2.64
CA LEU A 107 7.00 -0.06 3.47
C LEU A 107 7.34 0.13 4.96
N PRO A 108 8.23 -0.67 5.57
CA PRO A 108 8.60 -0.50 6.99
C PRO A 108 9.20 0.87 7.34
N LEU A 109 9.72 1.62 6.35
CA LEU A 109 10.28 2.94 6.60
C LEU A 109 9.23 4.05 6.73
N PHE A 110 7.98 3.76 6.38
CA PHE A 110 6.86 4.70 6.45
C PHE A 110 6.02 4.58 7.73
N PHE A 111 6.17 3.47 8.46
CA PHE A 111 5.34 3.14 9.63
C PHE A 111 6.19 2.84 10.85
N GLU A 112 5.59 2.85 12.03
CA GLU A 112 6.23 2.38 13.27
C GLU A 112 6.28 0.86 13.36
N ALA A 113 5.24 0.22 12.82
CA ALA A 113 5.12 -1.22 12.68
C ALA A 113 4.33 -1.55 11.42
N THR A 114 4.62 -2.69 10.83
CA THR A 114 3.85 -3.30 9.77
C THR A 114 3.03 -4.45 10.33
N ALA A 115 1.97 -4.83 9.63
CA ALA A 115 1.10 -5.94 10.00
C ALA A 115 1.15 -7.03 8.93
N SER A 116 1.02 -8.27 9.34
CA SER A 116 0.87 -9.42 8.47
C SER A 116 -0.61 -9.68 8.15
N LEU A 117 -0.90 -10.61 7.25
CA LEU A 117 -2.27 -11.06 7.00
C LEU A 117 -2.93 -11.58 8.29
N PHE A 118 -2.18 -12.26 9.14
CA PHE A 118 -2.69 -12.87 10.37
C PHE A 118 -3.22 -11.85 11.36
N ASP A 119 -2.64 -10.65 11.41
CA ASP A 119 -3.09 -9.55 12.27
C ASP A 119 -4.49 -9.01 11.91
N TYR A 120 -4.96 -9.30 10.69
CA TYR A 120 -6.30 -8.93 10.23
C TYR A 120 -7.35 -10.02 10.42
N LEU A 121 -6.94 -11.24 10.78
CA LEU A 121 -7.85 -12.34 10.99
C LEU A 121 -8.49 -12.28 12.37
N PRO A 122 -9.79 -12.61 12.51
CA PRO A 122 -10.41 -12.79 13.82
C PRO A 122 -9.71 -13.90 14.65
N GLU A 123 -9.67 -13.75 15.96
CA GLU A 123 -9.02 -14.71 16.89
C GLU A 123 -9.50 -16.17 16.75
N ASN A 124 -10.73 -16.38 16.26
CA ASN A 124 -11.32 -17.70 16.05
C ASN A 124 -11.27 -18.16 14.58
N THR A 125 -10.37 -17.63 13.77
CA THR A 125 -10.19 -18.02 12.38
C THR A 125 -9.52 -19.40 12.32
N LEU A 126 -10.09 -20.31 11.56
CA LEU A 126 -9.48 -21.59 11.24
C LEU A 126 -8.65 -21.45 9.96
N CYS A 127 -7.34 -21.64 10.08
CA CYS A 127 -6.45 -21.68 8.92
C CYS A 127 -6.25 -23.16 8.51
N ILE A 128 -6.47 -23.45 7.23
CA ILE A 128 -6.17 -24.75 6.63
C ILE A 128 -4.88 -24.60 5.84
N ILE A 129 -3.88 -25.37 6.23
CA ILE A 129 -2.56 -25.35 5.60
C ILE A 129 -2.43 -26.61 4.75
N GLU A 130 -2.06 -26.45 3.49
CA GLU A 130 -1.80 -27.57 2.57
C GLU A 130 -0.43 -28.19 2.85
N ASP A 131 -0.29 -29.47 2.48
CA ASP A 131 0.98 -30.19 2.56
C ASP A 131 2.05 -29.50 1.70
N GLY A 132 3.28 -29.41 2.22
CA GLY A 132 4.43 -28.82 1.53
C GLY A 132 4.60 -27.29 1.75
N ILE A 133 3.70 -26.63 2.50
CA ILE A 133 3.85 -25.19 2.79
C ILE A 133 5.13 -24.89 3.57
N GLU A 134 5.49 -25.78 4.50
CA GLU A 134 6.69 -25.63 5.31
C GLU A 134 7.96 -25.64 4.45
N GLU A 135 8.09 -26.62 3.56
CA GLU A 135 9.22 -26.72 2.62
C GLU A 135 9.27 -25.53 1.68
N THR A 136 8.13 -25.13 1.12
CA THR A 136 8.03 -23.97 0.22
C THR A 136 8.44 -22.69 0.93
N THR A 137 8.02 -22.51 2.18
CA THR A 137 8.39 -21.33 2.98
C THR A 137 9.88 -21.30 3.28
N GLN A 138 10.48 -22.45 3.58
CA GLN A 138 11.93 -22.55 3.80
C GLN A 138 12.72 -22.22 2.53
N VAL A 139 12.30 -22.72 1.37
CA VAL A 139 12.93 -22.40 0.09
C VAL A 139 12.83 -20.90 -0.21
N PHE A 140 11.63 -20.33 -0.08
CA PHE A 140 11.42 -18.89 -0.27
C PHE A 140 12.34 -18.06 0.63
N TRP A 141 12.44 -18.44 1.91
CA TRP A 141 13.27 -17.74 2.87
C TRP A 141 14.75 -17.81 2.51
N GLN A 142 15.24 -18.99 2.12
CA GLN A 142 16.63 -19.16 1.68
C GLN A 142 16.96 -18.33 0.44
N GLU A 143 16.08 -18.35 -0.58
CA GLU A 143 16.26 -17.55 -1.80
C GLU A 143 16.27 -16.06 -1.51
N THR A 144 15.39 -15.60 -0.63
CA THR A 144 15.29 -14.18 -0.26
C THR A 144 16.51 -13.73 0.54
N ALA A 145 16.98 -14.56 1.49
CA ALA A 145 18.18 -14.29 2.25
C ALA A 145 19.45 -14.25 1.34
N GLU A 146 19.51 -15.12 0.35
CA GLU A 146 20.63 -15.12 -0.61
C GLU A 146 20.61 -13.87 -1.50
N ARG A 147 19.42 -13.45 -1.99
CA ARG A 147 19.28 -12.17 -2.73
C ARG A 147 19.73 -10.98 -1.89
N TYR A 148 19.29 -10.94 -0.63
CA TYR A 148 19.74 -9.89 0.28
C TYR A 148 21.25 -9.89 0.46
N ARG A 149 21.87 -11.07 0.68
CA ARG A 149 23.31 -11.20 0.84
C ARG A 149 24.10 -10.62 -0.34
N ILE A 150 23.57 -10.79 -1.56
CA ILE A 150 24.18 -10.27 -2.79
C ILE A 150 23.97 -8.74 -2.89
N LEU A 151 22.76 -8.26 -2.59
CA LEU A 151 22.37 -6.88 -2.88
C LEU A 151 22.68 -5.89 -1.74
N ARG A 152 22.88 -6.35 -0.51
CA ARG A 152 23.07 -5.49 0.67
C ARG A 152 24.25 -4.51 0.61
N THR A 153 25.18 -4.72 -0.29
CA THR A 153 26.34 -3.85 -0.49
C THR A 153 26.14 -2.78 -1.56
N ASP A 154 24.98 -2.79 -2.24
CA ASP A 154 24.66 -1.80 -3.25
C ASP A 154 24.16 -0.52 -2.58
N LEU A 155 25.02 0.49 -2.50
CA LEU A 155 24.69 1.78 -1.89
C LEU A 155 23.76 2.65 -2.76
N GLU A 156 23.59 2.35 -4.05
CA GLU A 156 22.67 3.08 -4.94
C GLU A 156 21.27 2.48 -4.93
N ARG A 157 21.15 1.21 -4.54
CA ARG A 157 19.88 0.48 -4.41
C ARG A 157 19.85 -0.31 -3.11
N PRO A 158 19.95 0.36 -1.96
CA PRO A 158 20.00 -0.32 -0.68
C PRO A 158 18.69 -1.09 -0.44
N VAL A 159 18.81 -2.31 0.09
CA VAL A 159 17.67 -3.21 0.35
C VAL A 159 17.52 -3.45 1.84
N LEU A 160 16.26 -3.59 2.29
CA LEU A 160 15.96 -4.00 3.66
C LEU A 160 16.24 -5.51 3.83
N PRO A 161 16.60 -5.96 5.04
CA PRO A 161 16.75 -7.37 5.33
C PRO A 161 15.41 -8.09 5.26
N PRO A 162 15.40 -9.40 4.92
CA PRO A 162 14.17 -10.19 4.75
C PRO A 162 13.21 -10.13 5.93
N GLU A 163 13.72 -10.16 7.14
CA GLU A 163 12.96 -10.10 8.39
C GLU A 163 12.16 -8.82 8.59
N ASP A 164 12.51 -7.75 7.91
CA ASP A 164 11.74 -6.51 7.93
C ASP A 164 10.53 -6.56 6.96
N LEU A 165 10.51 -7.49 6.01
CA LEU A 165 9.55 -7.52 4.89
C LEU A 165 8.66 -8.76 4.90
N PHE A 166 9.13 -9.88 5.42
CA PHE A 166 8.48 -11.17 5.32
C PHE A 166 8.49 -11.89 6.67
N LEU A 167 7.43 -12.63 6.93
CA LEU A 167 7.40 -13.56 8.06
C LEU A 167 8.38 -14.71 7.79
N GLY A 168 9.18 -15.04 8.81
CA GLY A 168 10.03 -16.21 8.75
C GLY A 168 9.26 -17.54 8.87
N PRO A 169 9.87 -18.68 8.51
CA PRO A 169 9.19 -20.00 8.59
C PRO A 169 8.64 -20.30 9.98
N ALA A 170 9.36 -19.95 11.05
CA ALA A 170 8.92 -20.18 12.41
C ALA A 170 7.72 -19.28 12.81
N GLU A 171 7.67 -18.05 12.30
CA GLU A 171 6.56 -17.13 12.55
C GLU A 171 5.28 -17.60 11.87
N ILE A 172 5.39 -18.09 10.61
CA ILE A 172 4.25 -18.65 9.88
C ILE A 172 3.72 -19.92 10.57
N ALA A 173 4.59 -20.73 11.13
CA ALA A 173 4.18 -21.97 11.84
C ALA A 173 3.45 -21.69 13.17
N THR A 174 3.58 -20.48 13.73
CA THR A 174 2.98 -20.08 15.02
C THR A 174 1.87 -19.05 14.90
N ALA A 175 1.65 -18.50 13.71
CA ALA A 175 0.58 -17.57 13.40
C ALA A 175 -0.74 -18.31 13.16
#